data_4b533130939600e82b9254ef24c9af6d
#
_entry.id   4b533130939600e82b9254ef24c9af6d
#
_cell.length_a   1.000
_cell.length_b   1.000
_cell.length_c   1.000
_cell.angle_alpha   90.00
_cell.angle_beta   90.00
_cell.angle_gamma   90.00
#
_symmetry.space_group_name_H-M   'P 1'
#
loop_
_entity.id
_entity.type
_entity.pdbx_description
1 polymer ?
#
loop_
_entity_poly.entity_id
_entity_poly.type
_entity_poly.pdbx_seq_one_letter_code
_entity_poly.pdbx_strand_id
1 'polypeptide(L)'
;LTFTPTNVVAMPKLFRVYQYPRSTVGACQIDWLKIEKGNTRTPNISQFKYFGEGLKDSNNPNDYSWDVTPEYTEKGLNNAVNVYDPQRVEGLKNFADGIQIAGDKVISENDCTVYTLTKDNSQSFIDGYATFIKHGKEVVVNGTVKFKKAYAFGVPLDDEVPDEFIARIVHGMLTGQSGTNSVSKAMYVQKDLGKIMTNSEFAANEWFTFHGNYWVGVK
;
A
#
# COMPACT_ATOMS: atom_id res chain seq x y z
N LEU A 1 39.24 13.22 -41.45
CA LEU A 1 39.77 13.99 -42.59
C LEU A 1 38.65 14.85 -43.15
N THR A 2 38.86 16.18 -43.21
CA THR A 2 37.91 17.11 -43.86
C THR A 2 38.49 17.49 -45.19
N PHE A 3 37.71 17.42 -46.24
CA PHE A 3 38.13 17.88 -47.56
C PHE A 3 37.03 18.72 -48.18
N THR A 4 37.44 19.68 -48.96
CA THR A 4 36.51 20.51 -49.74
C THR A 4 36.73 20.14 -51.21
N PRO A 5 35.68 19.68 -51.92
CA PRO A 5 35.81 19.39 -53.34
C PRO A 5 36.09 20.68 -54.12
N THR A 6 37.07 20.66 -54.98
CA THR A 6 37.42 21.80 -55.84
C THR A 6 36.46 21.97 -57.02
N ASN A 7 35.71 20.92 -57.37
CA ASN A 7 34.74 20.95 -58.46
C ASN A 7 33.43 20.31 -58.06
N VAL A 8 32.33 20.97 -58.39
CA VAL A 8 30.99 20.42 -58.23
C VAL A 8 30.71 19.46 -59.40
N VAL A 9 30.61 18.17 -59.10
CA VAL A 9 30.19 17.18 -60.09
C VAL A 9 28.67 17.07 -60.01
N ALA A 10 27.98 17.37 -61.08
CA ALA A 10 26.52 17.44 -61.12
C ALA A 10 25.79 16.11 -60.82
N MET A 11 26.43 14.99 -61.01
CA MET A 11 25.94 13.66 -60.62
C MET A 11 27.09 12.70 -60.30
N PRO A 12 27.55 12.63 -59.07
CA PRO A 12 28.53 11.61 -58.70
C PRO A 12 27.89 10.24 -58.76
N LYS A 13 28.26 9.43 -59.75
CA LYS A 13 27.76 8.06 -59.90
C LYS A 13 28.49 7.07 -58.99
N LEU A 14 29.59 7.49 -58.37
CA LEU A 14 30.44 6.58 -57.64
C LEU A 14 31.33 7.31 -56.64
N PHE A 15 31.32 6.86 -55.41
CA PHE A 15 32.30 7.21 -54.38
C PHE A 15 33.33 6.06 -54.27
N ARG A 16 34.61 6.38 -54.33
CA ARG A 16 35.69 5.38 -54.19
C ARG A 16 36.69 5.81 -53.14
N VAL A 17 37.08 4.89 -52.28
CA VAL A 17 38.17 5.05 -51.33
C VAL A 17 39.37 4.29 -51.86
N TYR A 18 40.51 4.93 -51.95
CA TYR A 18 41.75 4.34 -52.41
C TYR A 18 42.77 4.37 -51.29
N GLN A 19 43.47 3.27 -51.13
CA GLN A 19 44.69 3.23 -50.33
C GLN A 19 45.88 3.71 -51.19
N TYR A 20 46.65 4.65 -50.69
CA TYR A 20 47.83 5.19 -51.37
C TYR A 20 48.98 5.23 -50.36
N PRO A 21 50.24 4.96 -50.75
CA PRO A 21 50.67 4.60 -52.11
C PRO A 21 50.37 3.13 -52.49
N ARG A 22 50.21 2.86 -53.77
CA ARG A 22 49.92 1.53 -54.33
C ARG A 22 51.01 0.52 -54.10
N SER A 23 52.22 0.97 -53.79
CA SER A 23 53.40 0.15 -53.59
C SER A 23 53.45 -0.51 -52.19
N THR A 24 52.64 -0.11 -51.29
CA THR A 24 52.58 -0.71 -49.96
C THR A 24 51.33 -1.57 -49.82
N VAL A 25 51.58 -2.88 -49.62
CA VAL A 25 50.47 -3.81 -49.25
C VAL A 25 50.27 -3.72 -47.78
N GLY A 26 49.16 -3.11 -47.37
CA GLY A 26 48.75 -3.00 -45.97
C GLY A 26 47.27 -3.32 -45.82
N ALA A 27 46.90 -3.85 -44.68
CA ALA A 27 45.49 -3.98 -44.34
C ALA A 27 44.91 -2.62 -43.95
N CYS A 28 43.78 -2.24 -44.54
CA CYS A 28 43.01 -1.05 -44.16
C CYS A 28 41.64 -1.48 -43.68
N GLN A 29 41.33 -1.12 -42.48
CA GLN A 29 39.99 -1.33 -41.89
C GLN A 29 39.28 0.03 -41.84
N ILE A 30 38.06 0.06 -42.35
CA ILE A 30 37.18 1.22 -42.23
C ILE A 30 35.98 0.79 -41.36
N ASP A 31 35.97 1.20 -40.12
CA ASP A 31 34.88 0.84 -39.21
C ASP A 31 33.64 1.69 -39.47
N TRP A 32 33.83 2.96 -39.84
CA TRP A 32 32.73 3.88 -40.12
C TRP A 32 33.04 4.85 -41.26
N LEU A 33 32.09 4.99 -42.17
CA LEU A 33 32.13 5.98 -43.23
C LEU A 33 30.85 6.86 -43.15
N LYS A 34 31.05 8.17 -42.99
CA LYS A 34 29.95 9.15 -42.97
C LYS A 34 30.25 10.28 -43.93
N ILE A 35 29.30 10.60 -44.81
CA ILE A 35 29.39 11.69 -45.75
C ILE A 35 28.30 12.69 -45.40
N GLU A 36 28.69 13.92 -45.13
CA GLU A 36 27.81 15.01 -44.79
C GLU A 36 28.05 16.25 -45.63
N LYS A 37 27.00 16.98 -45.94
CA LYS A 37 27.09 18.32 -46.56
C LYS A 37 27.17 19.34 -45.44
N GLY A 38 28.25 20.09 -45.40
CA GLY A 38 28.42 21.15 -44.41
C GLY A 38 29.87 21.46 -44.13
N ASN A 39 30.13 22.48 -43.35
CA ASN A 39 31.45 22.88 -42.90
C ASN A 39 31.79 22.42 -41.47
N THR A 40 30.88 21.77 -40.80
CA THR A 40 31.09 21.23 -39.49
C THR A 40 30.82 19.74 -39.46
N ARG A 41 31.70 19.02 -38.76
CA ARG A 41 31.54 17.60 -38.54
C ARG A 41 30.48 17.34 -37.48
N THR A 42 29.42 16.62 -37.81
CA THR A 42 28.50 16.14 -36.81
C THR A 42 29.06 14.86 -36.16
N PRO A 43 28.74 14.60 -34.90
CA PRO A 43 29.19 13.39 -34.22
C PRO A 43 28.76 12.12 -34.96
N ASN A 44 29.58 11.08 -34.91
CA ASN A 44 29.20 9.77 -35.39
C ASN A 44 28.13 9.20 -34.48
N ILE A 45 27.32 8.29 -35.01
CA ILE A 45 26.26 7.59 -34.22
C ILE A 45 26.85 6.91 -32.98
N SER A 46 28.07 6.38 -33.07
CA SER A 46 28.80 5.81 -31.94
C SER A 46 29.20 6.83 -30.85
N GLN A 47 29.06 8.13 -31.10
CA GLN A 47 29.38 9.19 -30.17
C GLN A 47 28.11 9.75 -29.48
N PHE A 48 26.93 9.32 -29.94
CA PHE A 48 25.69 9.66 -29.26
C PHE A 48 25.51 8.80 -28.03
N LYS A 49 25.52 9.44 -26.87
CA LYS A 49 25.08 8.85 -25.61
C LYS A 49 23.66 9.27 -25.33
N TYR A 50 22.83 8.34 -24.99
CA TYR A 50 21.53 8.64 -24.41
C TYR A 50 21.74 8.98 -22.93
N PHE A 51 21.43 10.23 -22.57
CA PHE A 51 21.47 10.67 -21.19
C PHE A 51 20.12 10.42 -20.50
N GLY A 52 19.61 9.19 -20.58
CA GLY A 52 18.45 8.77 -19.83
C GLY A 52 18.84 8.36 -18.40
N GLU A 53 17.90 8.42 -17.47
CA GLU A 53 18.16 8.03 -16.08
C GLU A 53 18.68 6.59 -15.94
N GLY A 54 18.26 5.70 -16.84
CA GLY A 54 18.67 4.30 -16.86
C GLY A 54 20.15 4.05 -17.13
N LEU A 55 20.89 5.02 -17.64
CA LEU A 55 22.33 4.90 -17.93
C LEU A 55 23.22 5.64 -16.92
N LYS A 56 22.65 6.31 -15.94
CA LYS A 56 23.43 7.01 -14.89
C LYS A 56 24.31 6.07 -14.08
N ASP A 57 23.89 4.81 -13.96
CA ASP A 57 24.60 3.81 -13.16
C ASP A 57 25.63 3.01 -13.97
N SER A 58 25.76 3.28 -15.28
CA SER A 58 26.78 2.63 -16.09
C SER A 58 28.14 3.31 -15.91
N ASN A 59 29.12 2.55 -15.44
CA ASN A 59 30.52 2.97 -15.35
C ASN A 59 31.24 2.89 -16.70
N ASN A 60 30.59 2.35 -17.75
CA ASN A 60 31.15 2.25 -19.08
C ASN A 60 30.77 3.48 -19.91
N PRO A 61 31.75 4.34 -20.31
CA PRO A 61 31.46 5.55 -21.06
C PRO A 61 30.96 5.27 -22.49
N ASN A 62 30.95 4.03 -22.94
CA ASN A 62 30.48 3.64 -24.26
C ASN A 62 29.10 2.98 -24.26
N ASP A 63 28.41 2.94 -23.12
CA ASP A 63 27.05 2.42 -23.07
C ASP A 63 26.08 3.43 -23.71
N TYR A 64 25.27 2.94 -24.63
CA TYR A 64 24.25 3.68 -25.34
C TYR A 64 22.89 3.09 -25.06
N SER A 65 21.83 3.87 -25.29
CA SER A 65 20.46 3.41 -25.01
C SER A 65 20.03 2.18 -25.86
N TRP A 66 20.67 1.99 -26.99
CA TRP A 66 20.45 0.79 -27.83
C TRP A 66 21.36 -0.39 -27.47
N ASP A 67 22.36 -0.15 -26.60
CA ASP A 67 23.23 -1.17 -26.04
C ASP A 67 22.71 -1.66 -24.67
N VAL A 68 21.38 -1.54 -24.44
CA VAL A 68 20.76 -2.10 -23.25
C VAL A 68 20.93 -3.61 -23.31
N THR A 69 21.98 -4.08 -22.63
CA THR A 69 22.29 -5.50 -22.58
C THR A 69 21.25 -6.25 -21.76
N PRO A 70 21.07 -7.56 -22.00
CA PRO A 70 20.24 -8.38 -21.12
C PRO A 70 20.61 -8.24 -19.64
N GLU A 71 21.92 -8.14 -19.33
CA GLU A 71 22.42 -7.98 -17.96
C GLU A 71 21.99 -6.63 -17.33
N TYR A 72 21.99 -5.54 -18.11
CA TYR A 72 21.53 -4.24 -17.64
C TYR A 72 20.04 -4.25 -17.35
N THR A 73 19.26 -4.85 -18.25
CA THR A 73 17.82 -5.00 -18.09
C THR A 73 17.50 -5.89 -16.88
N GLU A 74 18.22 -7.00 -16.73
CA GLU A 74 18.07 -7.93 -15.61
C GLU A 74 18.41 -7.25 -14.28
N LYS A 75 19.51 -6.48 -14.22
CA LYS A 75 19.88 -5.70 -13.04
C LYS A 75 18.82 -4.64 -12.67
N GLY A 76 18.27 -3.96 -13.68
CA GLY A 76 17.18 -2.99 -13.47
C GLY A 76 15.90 -3.63 -13.00
N LEU A 77 15.58 -4.83 -13.49
CA LEU A 77 14.37 -5.58 -13.15
C LEU A 77 14.48 -6.35 -11.84
N ASN A 78 15.71 -6.70 -11.37
CA ASN A 78 15.91 -7.42 -10.10
C ASN A 78 15.34 -6.67 -8.87
N ASN A 79 15.19 -5.35 -8.96
CA ASN A 79 14.60 -4.54 -7.92
C ASN A 79 13.14 -4.14 -8.21
N ALA A 80 12.58 -4.56 -9.34
CA ALA A 80 11.20 -4.29 -9.69
C ALA A 80 10.28 -5.39 -9.16
N VAL A 81 9.14 -4.99 -8.60
CA VAL A 81 8.08 -5.94 -8.25
C VAL A 81 7.32 -6.26 -9.54
N ASN A 82 7.41 -7.50 -10.01
CA ASN A 82 6.69 -7.96 -11.20
C ASN A 82 5.31 -8.53 -10.85
N VAL A 83 4.46 -8.72 -11.87
CA VAL A 83 3.07 -9.19 -11.71
C VAL A 83 2.91 -10.70 -11.90
N TYR A 84 3.96 -11.43 -12.27
CA TYR A 84 3.82 -12.81 -12.76
C TYR A 84 4.42 -13.86 -11.84
N ASP A 85 5.50 -13.54 -11.13
CA ASP A 85 6.24 -14.50 -10.32
C ASP A 85 6.14 -14.22 -8.83
N PRO A 86 6.12 -15.26 -7.98
CA PRO A 86 6.27 -15.07 -6.54
C PRO A 86 7.57 -14.36 -6.22
N GLN A 87 7.50 -13.23 -5.52
CA GLN A 87 8.67 -12.43 -5.16
C GLN A 87 8.75 -12.23 -3.65
N ARG A 88 9.96 -12.31 -3.13
CA ARG A 88 10.28 -11.87 -1.78
C ARG A 88 10.76 -10.42 -1.83
N VAL A 89 9.98 -9.51 -1.28
CA VAL A 89 10.31 -8.09 -1.19
C VAL A 89 10.97 -7.84 0.17
N GLU A 90 12.26 -7.55 0.18
CA GLU A 90 13.03 -7.29 1.40
C GLU A 90 13.16 -5.80 1.69
N GLY A 91 13.47 -5.48 2.96
CA GLY A 91 13.63 -4.12 3.45
C GLY A 91 12.31 -3.38 3.70
N LEU A 92 12.42 -2.22 4.33
CA LEU A 92 11.28 -1.38 4.65
C LEU A 92 10.68 -0.78 3.37
N LYS A 93 9.37 -0.98 3.16
CA LYS A 93 8.62 -0.38 2.05
C LYS A 93 7.54 0.53 2.63
N ASN A 94 7.46 1.74 2.11
CA ASN A 94 6.40 2.69 2.45
C ASN A 94 5.41 2.78 1.28
N PHE A 95 4.16 2.39 1.53
CA PHE A 95 3.07 2.46 0.57
C PHE A 95 2.15 3.63 0.99
N ALA A 96 2.33 4.79 0.37
CA ALA A 96 1.62 6.02 0.73
C ALA A 96 0.09 5.88 0.67
N ASP A 97 -0.40 5.11 -0.30
CA ASP A 97 -1.84 4.91 -0.54
C ASP A 97 -2.39 3.61 0.08
N GLY A 98 -1.57 2.93 0.90
CA GLY A 98 -1.92 1.65 1.53
C GLY A 98 -1.71 0.44 0.61
N ILE A 99 -2.12 -0.73 1.11
CA ILE A 99 -1.99 -2.01 0.41
C ILE A 99 -3.37 -2.67 0.35
N GLN A 100 -3.66 -3.31 -0.77
CA GLN A 100 -4.84 -4.16 -0.94
C GLN A 100 -4.42 -5.58 -1.35
N ILE A 101 -5.14 -6.58 -0.83
CA ILE A 101 -4.99 -7.98 -1.23
C ILE A 101 -6.35 -8.43 -1.77
N ALA A 102 -6.40 -8.77 -3.05
CA ALA A 102 -7.63 -9.18 -3.76
C ALA A 102 -8.79 -8.16 -3.60
N GLY A 103 -8.45 -6.86 -3.51
CA GLY A 103 -9.42 -5.77 -3.33
C GLY A 103 -9.73 -5.43 -1.88
N ASP A 104 -9.33 -6.25 -0.92
CA ASP A 104 -9.50 -5.95 0.51
C ASP A 104 -8.32 -5.12 1.04
N LYS A 105 -8.63 -4.06 1.78
CA LYS A 105 -7.61 -3.21 2.44
C LYS A 105 -6.84 -4.02 3.48
N VAL A 106 -5.52 -3.95 3.45
CA VAL A 106 -4.69 -4.45 4.55
C VAL A 106 -4.80 -3.49 5.73
N ILE A 107 -5.21 -4.02 6.87
CA ILE A 107 -5.42 -3.26 8.10
C ILE A 107 -4.11 -3.15 8.87
N SER A 108 -3.74 -1.94 9.28
CA SER A 108 -2.61 -1.69 10.19
C SER A 108 -3.04 -1.76 11.65
N GLU A 109 -2.09 -1.86 12.54
CA GLU A 109 -2.35 -1.83 14.00
C GLU A 109 -3.01 -0.53 14.47
N ASN A 110 -2.87 0.57 13.70
CA ASN A 110 -3.45 1.87 13.99
C ASN A 110 -4.83 2.10 13.36
N ASP A 111 -5.33 1.14 12.57
CA ASP A 111 -6.66 1.24 11.93
C ASP A 111 -7.78 0.84 12.93
N CYS A 112 -7.91 1.59 14.02
CA CYS A 112 -8.93 1.37 15.04
C CYS A 112 -9.94 2.52 15.08
N THR A 113 -11.23 2.19 15.20
CA THR A 113 -12.28 3.15 15.57
C THR A 113 -12.71 2.89 17.00
N VAL A 114 -12.84 3.93 17.79
CA VAL A 114 -13.19 3.82 19.21
C VAL A 114 -14.48 4.56 19.49
N TYR A 115 -15.43 3.89 20.15
CA TYR A 115 -16.65 4.46 20.67
C TYR A 115 -16.72 4.22 22.17
N THR A 116 -16.97 5.26 22.97
CA THR A 116 -17.03 5.14 24.43
C THR A 116 -18.31 5.76 24.96
N LEU A 117 -19.04 4.96 25.71
CA LEU A 117 -20.14 5.43 26.57
C LEU A 117 -19.59 5.79 27.96
N THR A 118 -19.91 6.99 28.43
CA THR A 118 -19.56 7.51 29.73
C THR A 118 -20.82 8.12 30.40
N LYS A 119 -20.73 8.54 31.64
CA LYS A 119 -21.82 9.25 32.30
C LYS A 119 -22.30 10.49 31.55
N ASP A 120 -21.44 11.11 30.72
CA ASP A 120 -21.75 12.39 30.07
C ASP A 120 -22.52 12.22 28.76
N ASN A 121 -22.43 11.05 28.14
CA ASN A 121 -23.11 10.75 26.88
C ASN A 121 -24.05 9.54 26.92
N SER A 122 -24.12 8.80 28.05
CA SER A 122 -25.02 7.66 28.23
C SER A 122 -26.33 8.08 28.90
N GLN A 123 -27.41 7.45 28.47
CA GLN A 123 -28.69 7.52 29.12
C GLN A 123 -28.90 6.44 30.20
N SER A 124 -28.11 5.36 30.12
CA SER A 124 -28.18 4.18 30.97
C SER A 124 -27.25 4.20 32.16
N PHE A 125 -26.13 4.93 32.05
CA PHE A 125 -25.04 4.91 33.05
C PHE A 125 -24.93 6.28 33.76
N ILE A 126 -24.67 6.22 35.05
CA ILE A 126 -24.42 7.41 35.89
C ILE A 126 -22.94 7.55 36.25
N ASP A 127 -22.16 6.52 36.07
CA ASP A 127 -20.71 6.51 36.33
C ASP A 127 -20.04 5.40 35.56
N GLY A 128 -18.69 5.49 35.44
CA GLY A 128 -17.88 4.51 34.70
C GLY A 128 -17.83 4.76 33.21
N TYR A 129 -17.42 3.73 32.48
CA TYR A 129 -17.27 3.77 31.02
C TYR A 129 -17.44 2.40 30.40
N ALA A 130 -17.90 2.38 29.14
CA ALA A 130 -17.93 1.21 28.27
C ALA A 130 -17.26 1.59 26.94
N THR A 131 -16.14 1.00 26.62
CA THR A 131 -15.36 1.30 25.41
C THR A 131 -15.45 0.15 24.42
N PHE A 132 -15.85 0.49 23.21
CA PHE A 132 -15.94 -0.38 22.05
C PHE A 132 -14.80 -0.01 21.10
N ILE A 133 -13.91 -0.94 20.81
CA ILE A 133 -12.76 -0.76 19.92
C ILE A 133 -12.96 -1.67 18.73
N LYS A 134 -13.18 -1.07 17.56
CA LYS A 134 -13.29 -1.80 16.30
C LYS A 134 -11.96 -1.80 15.59
N HIS A 135 -11.47 -2.99 15.26
CA HIS A 135 -10.32 -3.21 14.42
C HIS A 135 -10.70 -4.14 13.26
N GLY A 136 -10.76 -3.57 12.08
CA GLY A 136 -11.27 -4.30 10.92
C GLY A 136 -12.74 -4.70 11.08
N LYS A 137 -13.01 -6.00 11.15
CA LYS A 137 -14.36 -6.57 11.32
C LYS A 137 -14.65 -7.05 12.74
N GLU A 138 -13.70 -6.93 13.67
CA GLU A 138 -13.86 -7.32 15.07
C GLU A 138 -14.06 -6.09 15.95
N VAL A 139 -14.94 -6.21 16.93
CA VAL A 139 -15.11 -5.24 18.01
C VAL A 139 -14.76 -5.91 19.32
N VAL A 140 -13.83 -5.30 20.05
CA VAL A 140 -13.51 -5.66 21.43
C VAL A 140 -14.15 -4.63 22.35
N VAL A 141 -14.83 -5.11 23.39
CA VAL A 141 -15.54 -4.28 24.35
C VAL A 141 -15.00 -4.51 25.74
N ASN A 142 -14.70 -3.42 26.45
CA ASN A 142 -14.35 -3.44 27.87
C ASN A 142 -15.08 -2.32 28.59
N GLY A 143 -15.59 -2.61 29.76
CA GLY A 143 -16.30 -1.59 30.52
C GLY A 143 -16.42 -1.90 31.98
N THR A 144 -16.55 -0.83 32.74
CA THR A 144 -17.01 -0.83 34.13
C THR A 144 -17.99 0.31 34.26
N VAL A 145 -19.27 0.01 34.44
CA VAL A 145 -20.36 0.95 34.44
C VAL A 145 -21.22 0.87 35.69
N LYS A 146 -21.85 1.97 36.03
CA LYS A 146 -22.86 2.00 37.09
C LYS A 146 -24.21 2.37 36.49
N PHE A 147 -25.18 1.50 36.66
CA PHE A 147 -26.53 1.69 36.09
C PHE A 147 -27.32 2.81 36.74
N LYS A 148 -27.99 3.63 35.93
CA LYS A 148 -28.83 4.74 36.37
C LYS A 148 -30.15 4.27 37.00
N LYS A 149 -30.74 3.22 36.44
CA LYS A 149 -32.00 2.61 36.86
C LYS A 149 -31.92 1.09 36.86
N ALA A 150 -32.92 0.42 37.37
CA ALA A 150 -33.03 -1.02 37.28
C ALA A 150 -33.43 -1.44 35.84
N TYR A 151 -32.86 -2.52 35.36
CA TYR A 151 -33.20 -3.15 34.08
C TYR A 151 -33.57 -4.62 34.35
N ALA A 152 -34.73 -5.05 33.86
CA ALA A 152 -35.14 -6.44 33.91
C ALA A 152 -34.39 -7.26 32.87
N PHE A 153 -34.47 -8.58 32.97
CA PHE A 153 -33.96 -9.50 31.95
C PHE A 153 -34.65 -9.26 30.60
N GLY A 154 -33.90 -9.25 29.51
CA GLY A 154 -34.39 -9.20 28.14
C GLY A 154 -34.89 -7.82 27.68
N VAL A 155 -34.59 -6.76 28.39
CA VAL A 155 -34.93 -5.40 27.97
C VAL A 155 -33.75 -4.66 27.39
N PRO A 156 -33.95 -3.72 26.44
CA PRO A 156 -32.86 -2.89 25.93
C PRO A 156 -32.42 -1.87 26.98
N LEU A 157 -31.15 -1.52 26.97
CA LEU A 157 -30.66 -0.30 27.60
C LEU A 157 -31.19 0.92 26.81
N ASP A 158 -31.11 2.11 27.42
CA ASP A 158 -31.53 3.35 26.77
C ASP A 158 -30.49 3.89 25.77
N ASP A 159 -29.35 3.21 25.67
CA ASP A 159 -28.25 3.52 24.75
C ASP A 159 -28.19 2.49 23.60
N GLU A 160 -27.73 2.98 22.44
CA GLU A 160 -27.46 2.16 21.25
C GLU A 160 -26.02 2.36 20.80
N VAL A 161 -25.45 1.35 20.16
CA VAL A 161 -24.14 1.48 19.53
C VAL A 161 -24.30 2.05 18.11
N PRO A 162 -23.31 2.83 17.61
CA PRO A 162 -23.31 3.30 16.23
C PRO A 162 -23.29 2.14 15.22
N ASP A 163 -23.75 2.40 14.00
CA ASP A 163 -23.90 1.40 12.92
C ASP A 163 -22.67 0.55 12.68
N GLU A 164 -21.49 1.15 12.78
CA GLU A 164 -20.21 0.46 12.55
C GLU A 164 -19.82 -0.53 13.67
N PHE A 165 -20.52 -0.47 14.84
CA PHE A 165 -20.35 -1.37 15.98
C PHE A 165 -21.49 -2.37 16.14
N ILE A 166 -22.42 -2.45 15.20
CA ILE A 166 -23.53 -3.41 15.25
C ILE A 166 -23.04 -4.82 14.96
N ALA A 167 -23.36 -5.77 15.83
CA ALA A 167 -23.08 -7.18 15.60
C ALA A 167 -23.82 -7.71 14.34
N ARG A 168 -23.12 -8.41 13.45
CA ARG A 168 -23.70 -8.81 12.14
C ARG A 168 -23.85 -10.33 11.95
N ILE A 169 -23.07 -11.13 12.63
CA ILE A 169 -23.10 -12.60 12.47
C ILE A 169 -23.96 -13.24 13.54
N VAL A 170 -23.65 -12.95 14.81
CA VAL A 170 -24.37 -13.40 16.00
C VAL A 170 -24.47 -12.22 16.97
N HIS A 171 -25.25 -12.35 18.02
CA HIS A 171 -25.28 -11.34 19.10
C HIS A 171 -23.88 -11.14 19.68
N GLY A 172 -23.50 -9.91 19.92
CA GLY A 172 -22.23 -9.56 20.57
C GLY A 172 -22.34 -9.71 22.08
N MET A 173 -21.97 -10.89 22.60
CA MET A 173 -22.07 -11.17 24.03
C MET A 173 -21.04 -10.38 24.83
N LEU A 174 -21.52 -9.76 25.90
CA LEU A 174 -20.74 -9.01 26.88
C LEU A 174 -20.98 -9.62 28.26
N THR A 175 -19.97 -10.30 28.78
CA THR A 175 -20.06 -11.03 30.03
C THR A 175 -19.16 -10.41 31.09
N GLY A 176 -19.58 -10.51 32.34
CA GLY A 176 -18.82 -9.91 33.41
C GLY A 176 -19.36 -10.22 34.78
N GLN A 177 -18.96 -9.41 35.73
CA GLN A 177 -19.32 -9.56 37.14
C GLN A 177 -19.90 -8.28 37.72
N SER A 178 -20.94 -8.43 38.50
CA SER A 178 -21.47 -7.35 39.32
C SER A 178 -20.45 -6.98 40.39
N GLY A 179 -20.02 -5.72 40.39
CA GLY A 179 -19.17 -5.16 41.45
C GLY A 179 -19.91 -4.93 42.77
N THR A 180 -21.25 -5.08 42.77
CA THR A 180 -22.07 -4.86 43.93
C THR A 180 -22.31 -6.14 44.75
N ASN A 181 -22.48 -7.29 44.04
CA ASN A 181 -22.85 -8.57 44.70
C ASN A 181 -22.04 -9.76 44.21
N SER A 182 -21.02 -9.53 43.40
CA SER A 182 -20.13 -10.55 42.86
C SER A 182 -20.79 -11.65 42.02
N VAL A 183 -21.99 -11.40 41.49
CA VAL A 183 -22.72 -12.34 40.63
C VAL A 183 -22.32 -12.14 39.18
N SER A 184 -22.11 -13.25 38.46
CA SER A 184 -21.89 -13.18 37.02
C SER A 184 -23.15 -12.75 36.29
N LYS A 185 -22.99 -11.78 35.40
CA LYS A 185 -24.09 -11.22 34.62
C LYS A 185 -23.66 -11.05 33.17
N ALA A 186 -24.64 -10.85 32.29
CA ALA A 186 -24.39 -10.65 30.87
C ALA A 186 -25.36 -9.62 30.28
N MET A 187 -24.89 -8.97 29.24
CA MET A 187 -25.66 -8.22 28.27
C MET A 187 -25.14 -8.53 26.87
N TYR A 188 -25.80 -8.02 25.83
CA TYR A 188 -25.32 -8.27 24.46
C TYR A 188 -25.72 -7.11 23.53
N VAL A 189 -24.89 -6.90 22.52
CA VAL A 189 -25.25 -6.08 21.38
C VAL A 189 -26.10 -6.93 20.45
N GLN A 190 -27.33 -6.50 20.19
CA GLN A 190 -28.29 -7.26 19.41
C GLN A 190 -27.86 -7.27 17.93
N LYS A 191 -27.91 -8.48 17.33
CA LYS A 191 -27.60 -8.68 15.92
C LYS A 191 -28.49 -7.81 15.04
N ASP A 192 -27.87 -7.14 14.05
CA ASP A 192 -28.52 -6.28 13.04
C ASP A 192 -29.29 -5.06 13.61
N LEU A 193 -29.18 -4.85 14.92
CA LEU A 193 -29.76 -3.71 15.62
C LEU A 193 -28.70 -3.12 16.56
N GLY A 194 -28.65 -1.79 16.67
CA GLY A 194 -27.70 -1.10 17.55
C GLY A 194 -28.01 -1.21 19.05
N LYS A 195 -29.00 -2.00 19.44
CA LYS A 195 -29.47 -2.07 20.82
C LYS A 195 -28.57 -2.93 21.69
N ILE A 196 -28.28 -2.44 22.89
CA ILE A 196 -27.62 -3.21 23.94
C ILE A 196 -28.70 -3.82 24.81
N MET A 197 -28.82 -5.14 24.79
CA MET A 197 -29.86 -5.91 25.50
C MET A 197 -29.32 -6.50 26.78
N THR A 198 -30.10 -6.49 27.81
CA THR A 198 -29.80 -7.18 29.06
C THR A 198 -30.03 -8.69 28.92
N ASN A 199 -29.06 -9.50 29.36
CA ASN A 199 -29.17 -10.96 29.50
C ASN A 199 -29.08 -11.38 30.97
N SER A 200 -29.29 -10.44 31.86
CA SER A 200 -29.41 -10.57 33.31
C SER A 200 -30.20 -9.37 33.86
N GLU A 201 -30.70 -9.47 35.05
CA GLU A 201 -31.31 -8.32 35.75
C GLU A 201 -30.20 -7.44 36.35
N PHE A 202 -30.37 -6.14 36.26
CA PHE A 202 -29.50 -5.15 36.88
C PHE A 202 -30.30 -4.24 37.79
N ALA A 203 -29.79 -4.02 39.01
CA ALA A 203 -30.38 -3.08 39.95
C ALA A 203 -29.94 -1.64 39.64
N ALA A 204 -30.73 -0.67 40.08
CA ALA A 204 -30.29 0.72 40.08
C ALA A 204 -29.04 0.89 40.95
N ASN A 205 -28.10 1.70 40.49
CA ASN A 205 -26.79 1.92 41.13
C ASN A 205 -25.87 0.71 41.22
N GLU A 206 -26.17 -0.38 40.53
CA GLU A 206 -25.32 -1.54 40.47
C GLU A 206 -24.09 -1.27 39.58
N TRP A 207 -22.91 -1.66 40.07
CA TRP A 207 -21.71 -1.70 39.29
C TRP A 207 -21.57 -3.02 38.48
N PHE A 208 -21.18 -2.91 37.25
CA PHE A 208 -20.93 -4.06 36.38
C PHE A 208 -19.65 -3.89 35.58
N THR A 209 -18.70 -4.78 35.80
CA THR A 209 -17.47 -4.85 35.03
C THR A 209 -17.56 -5.99 34.04
N PHE A 210 -17.35 -5.71 32.75
CA PHE A 210 -17.57 -6.66 31.69
C PHE A 210 -16.55 -6.53 30.58
N HIS A 211 -16.45 -7.60 29.78
CA HIS A 211 -15.71 -7.64 28.56
C HIS A 211 -16.44 -8.51 27.54
N GLY A 212 -16.04 -8.40 26.28
CA GLY A 212 -16.54 -9.24 25.20
C GLY A 212 -15.91 -8.86 23.88
N ASN A 213 -16.11 -9.70 22.90
CA ASN A 213 -15.78 -9.42 21.54
C ASN A 213 -16.84 -10.00 20.62
N TYR A 214 -16.98 -9.38 19.45
CA TYR A 214 -17.93 -9.85 18.45
C TYR A 214 -17.58 -9.32 17.06
N TRP A 215 -18.25 -9.85 16.07
CA TRP A 215 -17.97 -9.58 14.67
C TRP A 215 -19.00 -8.63 14.06
N VAL A 216 -18.52 -7.57 13.40
CA VAL A 216 -19.36 -6.53 12.73
C VAL A 216 -19.33 -6.64 11.21
N GLY A 217 -18.50 -7.48 10.63
CA GLY A 217 -18.46 -7.71 9.19
C GLY A 217 -19.49 -8.74 8.74
N VAL A 218 -20.15 -8.49 7.62
CA VAL A 218 -20.84 -9.53 6.85
C VAL A 218 -19.80 -10.31 6.02
N LYS A 219 -20.08 -11.59 5.79
CA LYS A 219 -19.23 -12.44 4.94
C LYS A 219 -19.11 -11.89 3.54
#